data_143cef603da2bfed2834fa9ff3b1a4bf
#
_entry.id   143cef603da2bfed2834fa9ff3b1a4bf
#
_cell.length_a   1.000
_cell.length_b   1.000
_cell.length_c   1.000
_cell.angle_alpha   90.00
_cell.angle_beta   90.00
_cell.angle_gamma   90.00
#
_symmetry.space_group_name_H-M   'P 1'
#
loop_
_entity.id
_entity.type
_entity.pdbx_description
1 polymer ?
#
loop_
_entity_poly.entity_id
_entity_poly.type
_entity_poly.pdbx_seq_one_letter_code
_entity_poly.pdbx_strand_id
1 'polypeptide(L)'
;DEDGVFDEYDLCPKGPIGWVSTEESDIEGDGCSDLDGDEDGFVDQADNCPSNANPNQADLDGDGIGDVCDLDKDGDGIPVPDDNCPNDIEAWVSFTWNDYDADGCQDENSDEDDDDDAVIDDNDACPMGEKNWGENATAYDNDSDGCHDDLEDEDDDNDGIDDALDRCPRGLIGPAQTGQDKDGDGCIDAVEDDDDDQDGVLDPLDKCPNTNLTEQASENGCSPYQLDDDDDGVANAFDFCLNTAVGSTVDKQGCETTAAETAGETEKGNSMATLIFLLAGAIVVYAAYTALRRPGPPLPKESVALEHPMPAPRVMEEA
;
A
#
# COMPACT_ATOMS: atom_id res chain seq x y z
N ASP A 1 22.04 2.35 -59.80
CA ASP A 1 20.89 1.49 -59.53
C ASP A 1 20.50 0.55 -60.67
N GLU A 2 21.07 0.76 -61.90
CA GLU A 2 20.85 -0.09 -63.08
C GLU A 2 19.42 0.03 -63.67
N ASP A 3 18.77 1.16 -63.53
CA ASP A 3 17.44 1.44 -64.06
C ASP A 3 17.37 1.73 -65.58
N GLY A 4 18.52 1.95 -66.18
CA GLY A 4 18.68 2.19 -67.59
C GLY A 4 18.94 3.65 -67.97
N VAL A 5 18.92 4.56 -67.03
CA VAL A 5 19.33 5.97 -67.19
C VAL A 5 20.81 6.09 -66.76
N PHE A 6 21.56 6.93 -67.50
CA PHE A 6 22.98 7.12 -67.15
C PHE A 6 23.12 8.13 -66.02
N ASP A 7 24.00 7.84 -65.03
CA ASP A 7 24.25 8.63 -63.83
C ASP A 7 24.41 10.13 -64.06
N GLU A 8 24.84 10.59 -65.28
CA GLU A 8 24.98 11.99 -65.60
C GLU A 8 23.64 12.71 -65.96
N TYR A 9 22.59 11.89 -66.22
CA TYR A 9 21.24 12.34 -66.54
C TYR A 9 20.20 11.84 -65.52
N ASP A 10 20.65 10.99 -64.64
CA ASP A 10 19.84 10.38 -63.61
C ASP A 10 19.81 11.28 -62.37
N LEU A 11 18.62 11.77 -62.01
CA LEU A 11 18.40 12.59 -60.83
C LEU A 11 18.31 11.74 -59.56
N CYS A 12 18.06 10.44 -59.70
CA CYS A 12 17.97 9.48 -58.61
C CYS A 12 19.02 8.36 -58.69
N PRO A 13 20.34 8.65 -58.80
CA PRO A 13 21.39 7.67 -59.13
C PRO A 13 21.66 6.61 -58.05
N LYS A 14 20.88 6.58 -56.99
CA LYS A 14 20.83 5.59 -55.92
C LYS A 14 19.41 5.12 -55.63
N GLY A 15 18.55 5.19 -56.65
CA GLY A 15 17.19 4.72 -56.60
C GLY A 15 17.03 3.22 -56.30
N PRO A 16 15.81 2.67 -56.24
CA PRO A 16 15.58 1.26 -55.96
C PRO A 16 16.24 0.36 -57.00
N ILE A 17 16.90 -0.70 -56.54
CA ILE A 17 17.52 -1.68 -57.41
C ILE A 17 16.45 -2.63 -57.98
N GLY A 18 16.44 -2.81 -59.32
CA GLY A 18 15.64 -3.83 -60.00
C GLY A 18 14.39 -3.39 -60.68
N TRP A 19 14.14 -2.09 -60.75
CA TRP A 19 13.17 -1.52 -61.67
C TRP A 19 13.88 -1.00 -62.96
N VAL A 20 13.11 -0.64 -63.98
CA VAL A 20 13.64 -0.13 -65.22
C VAL A 20 12.82 1.11 -65.61
N SER A 21 13.50 2.20 -65.92
CA SER A 21 12.87 3.43 -66.43
C SER A 21 12.11 3.11 -67.73
N THR A 22 10.82 3.40 -67.74
CA THR A 22 9.91 3.27 -68.88
C THR A 22 8.98 4.50 -68.95
N GLU A 23 8.33 4.72 -70.09
CA GLU A 23 7.34 5.81 -70.21
C GLU A 23 6.16 5.74 -69.21
N GLU A 24 6.01 4.61 -68.50
CA GLU A 24 4.95 4.40 -67.52
C GLU A 24 5.48 4.53 -66.07
N SER A 25 6.76 4.22 -65.83
CA SER A 25 7.38 4.22 -64.50
C SER A 25 8.35 5.40 -64.27
N ASP A 26 8.64 6.15 -65.30
CA ASP A 26 9.50 7.35 -65.33
C ASP A 26 9.05 8.23 -66.49
N ILE A 27 8.08 9.08 -66.28
CA ILE A 27 7.38 9.89 -67.30
C ILE A 27 8.29 10.96 -67.85
N GLU A 28 9.14 11.55 -67.04
CA GLU A 28 10.10 12.57 -67.39
C GLU A 28 11.39 11.99 -67.98
N GLY A 29 11.69 10.73 -67.74
CA GLY A 29 12.90 10.02 -68.15
C GLY A 29 14.14 10.50 -67.39
N ASP A 30 13.99 10.88 -66.16
CA ASP A 30 15.02 11.49 -65.33
C ASP A 30 15.66 10.51 -64.33
N GLY A 31 15.31 9.21 -64.40
CA GLY A 31 15.83 8.16 -63.57
C GLY A 31 15.18 8.05 -62.18
N CYS A 32 14.12 8.79 -61.92
CA CYS A 32 13.30 8.66 -60.73
C CYS A 32 12.02 7.90 -61.04
N SER A 33 11.61 7.01 -60.21
CA SER A 33 10.35 6.27 -60.39
C SER A 33 9.15 7.13 -60.03
N ASP A 34 8.17 7.20 -60.95
CA ASP A 34 6.87 7.82 -60.74
C ASP A 34 5.79 6.82 -60.30
N LEU A 35 6.17 5.59 -59.93
CA LEU A 35 5.24 4.60 -59.44
C LEU A 35 4.67 5.01 -58.08
N ASP A 36 3.34 4.95 -57.97
CA ASP A 36 2.57 5.14 -56.77
C ASP A 36 1.76 3.85 -56.58
N GLY A 37 2.27 2.96 -55.68
CA GLY A 37 1.82 1.57 -55.58
C GLY A 37 0.46 1.42 -54.87
N ASP A 38 0.07 2.34 -54.03
CA ASP A 38 -1.16 2.32 -53.27
C ASP A 38 -2.12 3.48 -53.60
N GLU A 39 -1.70 4.34 -54.56
CA GLU A 39 -2.49 5.44 -55.11
C GLU A 39 -2.86 6.53 -54.12
N ASP A 40 -1.97 6.83 -53.16
CA ASP A 40 -2.21 7.82 -52.13
C ASP A 40 -1.75 9.26 -52.50
N GLY A 41 -0.99 9.36 -53.59
CA GLY A 41 -0.50 10.62 -54.14
C GLY A 41 0.99 10.88 -53.89
N PHE A 42 1.67 9.95 -53.24
CA PHE A 42 3.13 9.96 -53.12
C PHE A 42 3.71 8.81 -53.94
N VAL A 43 4.80 9.06 -54.63
CA VAL A 43 5.52 8.00 -55.35
C VAL A 43 6.25 7.12 -54.37
N ASP A 44 6.36 5.80 -54.67
CA ASP A 44 6.95 4.77 -53.78
C ASP A 44 8.29 5.17 -53.14
N GLN A 45 9.10 5.99 -53.86
CA GLN A 45 10.41 6.45 -53.37
C GLN A 45 10.34 7.58 -52.36
N ALA A 46 9.25 8.34 -52.36
CA ALA A 46 9.02 9.46 -51.46
C ALA A 46 7.94 9.13 -50.40
N ASP A 47 7.39 7.93 -50.49
CA ASP A 47 6.35 7.42 -49.62
C ASP A 47 6.95 6.66 -48.41
N ASN A 48 6.53 7.03 -47.23
CA ASN A 48 6.96 6.37 -46.01
C ASN A 48 6.19 5.07 -45.72
N CYS A 49 5.12 4.74 -46.52
CA CYS A 49 4.39 3.47 -46.50
C CYS A 49 4.01 2.97 -47.90
N PRO A 50 4.93 2.65 -48.82
CA PRO A 50 4.66 2.41 -50.24
C PRO A 50 3.63 1.34 -50.63
N SER A 51 2.99 0.72 -49.72
CA SER A 51 1.98 -0.33 -49.93
C SER A 51 0.71 -0.11 -49.13
N ASN A 52 0.61 0.96 -48.37
CA ASN A 52 -0.47 1.28 -47.47
C ASN A 52 -0.82 2.76 -47.53
N ALA A 53 -1.84 3.10 -48.31
CA ALA A 53 -2.23 4.49 -48.58
C ALA A 53 -2.33 5.36 -47.33
N ASN A 54 -1.47 6.36 -47.22
CA ASN A 54 -1.40 7.31 -46.12
C ASN A 54 -1.12 8.76 -46.60
N PRO A 55 -2.07 9.40 -47.30
CA PRO A 55 -1.87 10.70 -47.93
C PRO A 55 -1.41 11.84 -47.02
N ASN A 56 -1.41 11.66 -45.72
CA ASN A 56 -0.90 12.60 -44.73
C ASN A 56 0.58 12.37 -44.41
N GLN A 57 1.15 11.23 -44.84
CA GLN A 57 2.54 10.85 -44.58
C GLN A 57 2.94 11.03 -43.13
N ALA A 58 2.02 10.62 -42.18
CA ALA A 58 2.27 10.71 -40.76
C ALA A 58 3.40 9.74 -40.38
N ASP A 59 4.30 10.19 -39.54
CA ASP A 59 5.49 9.52 -39.07
C ASP A 59 5.80 10.14 -37.71
N LEU A 60 5.36 9.45 -36.63
CA LEU A 60 5.28 10.03 -35.29
C LEU A 60 6.66 10.14 -34.67
N ASP A 61 7.48 9.09 -34.79
CA ASP A 61 8.83 9.04 -34.22
C ASP A 61 9.91 9.60 -35.12
N GLY A 62 9.58 9.77 -36.43
CA GLY A 62 10.49 10.38 -37.43
C GLY A 62 11.58 9.42 -37.94
N ASP A 63 11.36 8.12 -37.88
CA ASP A 63 12.32 7.10 -38.32
C ASP A 63 12.28 6.89 -39.87
N GLY A 64 11.24 7.40 -40.54
CA GLY A 64 11.02 7.30 -41.97
C GLY A 64 10.08 6.18 -42.38
N ILE A 65 9.51 5.44 -41.47
CA ILE A 65 8.39 4.50 -41.66
C ILE A 65 7.10 5.24 -41.26
N GLY A 66 6.06 5.18 -42.09
CA GLY A 66 4.81 5.87 -41.72
C GLY A 66 3.97 5.12 -40.71
N ASP A 67 3.25 5.84 -39.86
CA ASP A 67 2.42 5.30 -38.74
C ASP A 67 1.50 4.14 -39.15
N VAL A 68 1.07 4.10 -40.41
CA VAL A 68 0.13 3.07 -40.92
C VAL A 68 0.80 1.72 -41.12
N CYS A 69 2.09 1.72 -41.42
CA CYS A 69 2.90 0.53 -41.71
C CYS A 69 3.96 0.29 -40.64
N ASP A 70 4.07 1.18 -39.66
CA ASP A 70 4.99 1.05 -38.56
C ASP A 70 4.43 0.12 -37.47
N LEU A 71 5.31 -0.71 -36.91
CA LEU A 71 5.02 -1.60 -35.80
C LEU A 71 5.38 -0.99 -34.44
N ASP A 72 6.16 0.09 -34.45
CA ASP A 72 6.66 0.79 -33.27
C ASP A 72 6.56 2.29 -33.54
N LYS A 73 5.31 2.81 -33.54
CA LYS A 73 4.94 4.12 -34.07
C LYS A 73 5.56 5.30 -33.39
N ASP A 74 5.79 5.23 -32.10
CA ASP A 74 6.35 6.30 -31.28
C ASP A 74 7.82 6.08 -30.95
N GLY A 75 8.34 4.90 -31.35
CA GLY A 75 9.78 4.59 -31.28
C GLY A 75 10.28 4.31 -29.87
N ASP A 76 9.39 3.87 -28.97
CA ASP A 76 9.74 3.55 -27.58
C ASP A 76 10.42 2.18 -27.44
N GLY A 77 10.29 1.32 -28.44
CA GLY A 77 10.87 -0.02 -28.51
C GLY A 77 9.88 -1.13 -28.20
N ILE A 78 8.62 -0.82 -27.90
CA ILE A 78 7.52 -1.77 -27.70
C ILE A 78 6.66 -1.79 -28.98
N PRO A 79 6.45 -2.96 -29.61
CA PRO A 79 5.68 -3.01 -30.84
C PRO A 79 4.17 -2.86 -30.57
N VAL A 80 3.46 -2.18 -31.45
CA VAL A 80 2.01 -1.85 -31.38
C VAL A 80 1.09 -2.96 -30.84
N PRO A 81 1.27 -4.25 -31.10
CA PRO A 81 0.41 -5.27 -30.52
C PRO A 81 0.56 -5.46 -29.01
N ASP A 82 1.69 -5.05 -28.46
CA ASP A 82 2.05 -5.23 -27.05
C ASP A 82 2.17 -3.86 -26.34
N ASP A 83 1.98 -2.75 -27.07
CA ASP A 83 2.07 -1.39 -26.63
C ASP A 83 0.66 -0.82 -26.35
N ASN A 84 0.42 -0.44 -25.10
CA ASN A 84 -0.84 0.14 -24.66
C ASN A 84 -0.93 1.66 -24.98
N CYS A 85 0.21 2.32 -25.16
CA CYS A 85 0.29 3.75 -25.45
C CYS A 85 0.93 4.08 -26.84
N PRO A 86 0.51 3.45 -27.95
CA PRO A 86 1.20 3.47 -29.26
C PRO A 86 1.20 4.82 -29.98
N ASN A 87 0.96 5.91 -29.32
CA ASN A 87 0.94 7.25 -29.85
C ASN A 87 1.48 8.27 -28.85
N ASP A 88 2.35 7.87 -27.99
CA ASP A 88 3.04 8.78 -27.10
C ASP A 88 3.86 9.77 -27.91
N ILE A 89 3.73 11.07 -27.56
CA ILE A 89 4.27 12.16 -28.39
C ILE A 89 5.65 12.63 -27.97
N GLU A 90 6.22 12.06 -26.93
CA GLU A 90 7.56 12.38 -26.46
C GLU A 90 8.52 11.26 -26.85
N ALA A 91 9.63 11.61 -27.49
CA ALA A 91 10.67 10.65 -27.85
C ALA A 91 11.34 10.11 -26.57
N TRP A 92 10.94 8.92 -26.18
CA TRP A 92 11.50 8.18 -25.06
C TRP A 92 11.78 6.72 -25.49
N VAL A 93 12.38 5.94 -24.65
CA VAL A 93 12.61 4.51 -24.89
C VAL A 93 12.25 3.78 -23.62
N SER A 94 11.46 2.71 -23.77
CA SER A 94 11.03 1.87 -22.67
C SER A 94 12.22 1.18 -21.98
N PHE A 95 12.28 1.33 -20.67
CA PHE A 95 13.18 0.65 -19.75
C PHE A 95 12.46 0.43 -18.43
N THR A 96 12.80 -0.61 -17.69
CA THR A 96 12.22 -0.96 -16.39
C THR A 96 12.28 0.10 -15.28
N TRP A 97 12.77 1.29 -15.54
CA TRP A 97 12.84 2.41 -14.62
C TRP A 97 11.94 3.59 -15.03
N ASN A 98 11.28 3.53 -16.18
CA ASN A 98 10.37 4.53 -16.73
C ASN A 98 9.17 3.93 -17.47
N ASP A 99 9.04 2.63 -17.43
CA ASP A 99 7.98 1.76 -17.93
C ASP A 99 8.13 0.48 -17.12
N TYR A 100 7.48 0.51 -15.95
CA TYR A 100 7.75 -0.50 -14.92
C TYR A 100 7.21 -1.86 -15.34
N ASP A 101 5.99 -1.94 -15.85
CA ASP A 101 5.34 -3.18 -16.30
C ASP A 101 5.70 -3.60 -17.73
N ALA A 102 6.33 -2.70 -18.50
CA ALA A 102 6.77 -2.88 -19.88
C ALA A 102 5.60 -2.98 -20.88
N ASP A 103 4.59 -2.17 -20.71
CA ASP A 103 3.40 -2.11 -21.54
C ASP A 103 3.45 -1.03 -22.63
N GLY A 104 4.53 -0.20 -22.68
CA GLY A 104 4.73 0.88 -23.64
C GLY A 104 4.12 2.22 -23.20
N CYS A 105 3.61 2.34 -21.98
CA CYS A 105 3.24 3.60 -21.37
C CYS A 105 4.36 4.10 -20.45
N GLN A 106 4.55 5.41 -20.37
CA GLN A 106 5.58 5.99 -19.53
C GLN A 106 5.03 6.29 -18.13
N ASP A 107 5.59 5.69 -17.06
CA ASP A 107 5.17 5.82 -15.65
C ASP A 107 4.94 7.29 -15.21
N GLU A 108 5.72 8.25 -15.67
CA GLU A 108 5.61 9.65 -15.25
C GLU A 108 4.49 10.41 -15.98
N ASN A 109 4.04 9.97 -17.16
CA ASN A 109 3.23 10.80 -18.05
C ASN A 109 1.98 10.15 -18.66
N SER A 110 2.08 8.92 -19.12
CA SER A 110 1.02 8.25 -19.90
C SER A 110 0.45 7.03 -19.22
N ASP A 111 1.13 6.49 -18.24
CA ASP A 111 0.64 5.41 -17.40
C ASP A 111 -0.17 5.94 -16.22
N GLU A 112 -1.26 5.30 -15.92
CA GLU A 112 -2.08 5.56 -14.74
C GLU A 112 -2.06 4.39 -13.73
N ASP A 113 -1.36 3.27 -14.08
CA ASP A 113 -1.31 2.01 -13.34
C ASP A 113 0.05 1.34 -13.62
N ASP A 114 1.11 1.85 -12.99
CA ASP A 114 2.52 1.57 -13.31
C ASP A 114 2.91 0.07 -13.25
N ASP A 115 2.12 -0.80 -12.59
CA ASP A 115 2.41 -2.23 -12.46
C ASP A 115 1.34 -3.16 -13.05
N ASP A 116 0.28 -2.59 -13.67
CA ASP A 116 -0.84 -3.28 -14.31
C ASP A 116 -1.55 -4.28 -13.38
N ASP A 117 -1.78 -3.85 -12.14
CA ASP A 117 -2.50 -4.63 -11.14
C ASP A 117 -4.02 -4.34 -11.12
N ALA A 118 -4.47 -3.34 -11.88
CA ALA A 118 -5.81 -2.80 -12.02
C ALA A 118 -6.24 -1.82 -10.91
N VAL A 119 -5.34 -1.38 -10.06
CA VAL A 119 -5.51 -0.24 -9.15
C VAL A 119 -4.65 0.89 -9.66
N ILE A 120 -5.24 2.05 -9.95
CA ILE A 120 -4.49 3.20 -10.46
C ILE A 120 -3.61 3.80 -9.37
N ASP A 121 -2.41 4.31 -9.72
CA ASP A 121 -1.40 4.84 -8.81
C ASP A 121 -1.89 5.79 -7.73
N ASP A 122 -2.86 6.66 -8.07
CA ASP A 122 -3.45 7.61 -7.13
C ASP A 122 -4.22 6.94 -5.97
N ASN A 123 -4.61 5.69 -6.12
CA ASN A 123 -5.35 4.90 -5.12
C ASN A 123 -4.60 3.66 -4.67
N ASP A 124 -3.45 3.41 -5.24
CA ASP A 124 -2.62 2.26 -5.00
C ASP A 124 -1.62 2.54 -3.87
N ALA A 125 -1.57 1.66 -2.90
CA ALA A 125 -0.61 1.73 -1.80
C ALA A 125 0.76 1.20 -2.23
N CYS A 126 0.82 0.38 -3.30
CA CYS A 126 2.02 -0.25 -3.85
C CYS A 126 2.23 0.03 -5.35
N PRO A 127 2.26 1.30 -5.85
CA PRO A 127 2.20 1.66 -7.28
C PRO A 127 3.32 1.12 -8.17
N MET A 128 4.28 0.41 -7.66
CA MET A 128 5.34 -0.31 -8.34
C MET A 128 5.55 -1.66 -7.66
N GLY A 129 4.45 -2.33 -7.34
CA GLY A 129 4.40 -3.59 -6.65
C GLY A 129 4.68 -4.81 -7.54
N GLU A 130 4.06 -5.93 -7.22
CA GLU A 130 4.08 -7.13 -8.07
C GLU A 130 3.22 -6.89 -9.31
N LYS A 131 3.69 -7.30 -10.48
CA LYS A 131 3.15 -6.91 -11.78
C LYS A 131 2.11 -7.85 -12.34
N ASN A 132 1.17 -7.30 -13.12
CA ASN A 132 0.32 -8.05 -14.06
C ASN A 132 -0.57 -9.11 -13.38
N TRP A 133 -1.09 -8.84 -12.18
CA TRP A 133 -2.02 -9.74 -11.48
C TRP A 133 -3.47 -9.24 -11.47
N GLY A 134 -3.74 -8.07 -11.98
CA GLY A 134 -5.05 -7.40 -11.95
C GLY A 134 -6.22 -8.20 -12.53
N GLU A 135 -5.99 -9.18 -13.43
CA GLU A 135 -7.05 -10.12 -13.88
C GLU A 135 -7.62 -10.97 -12.72
N ASN A 136 -6.92 -11.08 -11.60
CA ASN A 136 -7.30 -11.84 -10.41
C ASN A 136 -7.28 -10.98 -9.13
N ALA A 137 -7.35 -9.67 -9.23
CA ALA A 137 -7.26 -8.73 -8.12
C ALA A 137 -8.04 -9.18 -6.87
N THR A 138 -9.31 -9.53 -7.00
CA THR A 138 -10.15 -10.01 -5.88
C THR A 138 -9.69 -11.28 -5.17
N ALA A 139 -8.66 -11.96 -5.68
CA ALA A 139 -8.12 -13.17 -5.08
C ALA A 139 -6.78 -12.93 -4.37
N TYR A 140 -6.13 -11.83 -4.68
CA TYR A 140 -4.78 -11.50 -4.22
C TYR A 140 -4.68 -10.13 -3.54
N ASP A 141 -5.77 -9.40 -3.45
CA ASP A 141 -5.89 -8.09 -2.85
C ASP A 141 -7.24 -8.05 -2.12
N ASN A 142 -7.18 -8.31 -0.82
CA ASN A 142 -8.39 -8.51 -0.01
C ASN A 142 -9.10 -7.19 0.28
N ASP A 143 -8.35 -6.13 0.49
CA ASP A 143 -8.87 -4.81 0.86
C ASP A 143 -8.93 -3.82 -0.30
N SER A 144 -8.37 -4.20 -1.45
CA SER A 144 -8.39 -3.44 -2.69
C SER A 144 -7.56 -2.15 -2.61
N ASP A 145 -6.39 -2.24 -2.02
CA ASP A 145 -5.46 -1.13 -1.89
C ASP A 145 -4.31 -1.17 -2.92
N GLY A 146 -4.24 -2.22 -3.77
CA GLY A 146 -3.25 -2.37 -4.84
C GLY A 146 -2.00 -3.14 -4.41
N CYS A 147 -1.89 -3.57 -3.17
CA CYS A 147 -0.81 -4.42 -2.72
C CYS A 147 -1.19 -5.90 -2.81
N HIS A 148 -0.28 -6.75 -3.26
CA HIS A 148 -0.53 -8.17 -3.38
C HIS A 148 -0.37 -8.89 -2.05
N ASP A 149 -1.47 -9.41 -1.45
CA ASP A 149 -1.58 -10.04 -0.12
C ASP A 149 -0.45 -11.03 0.22
N ASP A 150 -0.04 -11.88 -0.70
CA ASP A 150 0.95 -12.93 -0.43
C ASP A 150 2.40 -12.47 -0.58
N LEU A 151 2.67 -11.28 -1.14
CA LEU A 151 4.00 -10.89 -1.61
C LEU A 151 4.51 -9.57 -1.04
N GLU A 152 3.66 -8.59 -0.86
CA GLU A 152 4.07 -7.22 -0.52
C GLU A 152 3.16 -6.52 0.48
N ASP A 153 1.93 -6.98 0.67
CA ASP A 153 1.07 -6.49 1.72
C ASP A 153 1.49 -7.09 3.08
N GLU A 154 1.56 -6.26 4.09
CA GLU A 154 1.86 -6.66 5.46
C GLU A 154 0.61 -6.64 6.36
N ASP A 155 -0.56 -6.16 5.86
CA ASP A 155 -1.84 -5.99 6.57
C ASP A 155 -3.00 -6.19 5.58
N ASP A 156 -3.22 -7.45 5.15
CA ASP A 156 -4.10 -7.88 4.03
C ASP A 156 -5.55 -7.37 4.11
N ASP A 157 -6.02 -6.89 5.26
CA ASP A 157 -7.39 -6.34 5.41
C ASP A 157 -7.43 -4.91 5.95
N ASN A 158 -6.25 -4.29 6.11
CA ASN A 158 -6.08 -2.90 6.54
C ASN A 158 -6.79 -2.57 7.87
N ASP A 159 -6.82 -3.56 8.80
CA ASP A 159 -7.41 -3.36 10.13
C ASP A 159 -6.45 -2.62 11.08
N GLY A 160 -5.17 -2.57 10.74
CA GLY A 160 -4.09 -1.93 11.46
C GLY A 160 -3.25 -2.88 12.29
N ILE A 161 -3.39 -4.20 12.10
CA ILE A 161 -2.59 -5.25 12.71
C ILE A 161 -1.91 -6.04 11.60
N ASP A 162 -0.56 -6.05 11.61
CA ASP A 162 0.23 -6.78 10.62
C ASP A 162 -0.14 -8.26 10.59
N ASP A 163 -0.27 -8.92 9.44
CA ASP A 163 -0.64 -10.32 9.21
C ASP A 163 0.08 -11.32 10.12
N ALA A 164 1.34 -11.03 10.42
CA ALA A 164 2.16 -11.89 11.29
C ALA A 164 1.69 -11.89 12.75
N LEU A 165 0.88 -10.92 13.15
CA LEU A 165 0.33 -10.73 14.49
C LEU A 165 -1.18 -10.91 14.50
N ASP A 166 -1.80 -10.78 13.34
CA ASP A 166 -3.22 -10.94 13.12
C ASP A 166 -3.62 -12.42 13.02
N ARG A 167 -4.71 -12.79 13.70
CA ARG A 167 -5.30 -14.13 13.62
C ARG A 167 -6.32 -14.26 12.48
N CYS A 168 -6.82 -13.13 11.98
CA CYS A 168 -7.75 -13.03 10.88
C CYS A 168 -7.21 -12.17 9.72
N PRO A 169 -6.02 -12.44 9.13
CA PRO A 169 -5.30 -11.55 8.21
C PRO A 169 -6.06 -11.15 6.94
N ARG A 170 -7.19 -11.76 6.67
CA ARG A 170 -8.11 -11.46 5.56
C ARG A 170 -9.53 -11.38 6.08
N GLY A 171 -9.66 -10.75 7.23
CA GLY A 171 -10.90 -10.56 7.95
C GLY A 171 -11.78 -9.47 7.36
N LEU A 172 -12.44 -8.72 8.20
CA LEU A 172 -13.25 -7.58 7.79
C LEU A 172 -12.37 -6.35 7.56
N ILE A 173 -12.47 -5.83 6.35
CA ILE A 173 -11.66 -4.69 5.89
C ILE A 173 -11.81 -3.47 6.79
N GLY A 174 -10.65 -2.97 7.22
CA GLY A 174 -10.48 -1.73 7.97
C GLY A 174 -10.63 -1.86 9.49
N PRO A 175 -10.13 -0.85 10.23
CA PRO A 175 -9.91 -0.94 11.66
C PRO A 175 -11.18 -1.22 12.47
N ALA A 176 -11.06 -2.16 13.40
CA ALA A 176 -12.11 -2.47 14.35
C ALA A 176 -12.56 -1.20 15.12
N GLN A 177 -13.88 -1.03 15.28
CA GLN A 177 -14.38 0.05 16.11
C GLN A 177 -14.09 -0.24 17.60
N THR A 178 -13.84 0.78 18.38
CA THR A 178 -13.50 0.65 19.80
C THR A 178 -14.40 -0.35 20.53
N GLY A 179 -13.82 -1.47 20.94
CA GLY A 179 -14.48 -2.52 21.72
C GLY A 179 -15.17 -3.61 20.89
N GLN A 180 -14.83 -3.72 19.60
CA GLN A 180 -15.25 -4.83 18.73
C GLN A 180 -14.19 -5.92 18.59
N ASP A 181 -12.99 -5.64 18.99
CA ASP A 181 -11.86 -6.54 19.15
C ASP A 181 -11.33 -6.32 20.59
N LYS A 182 -11.59 -7.25 21.48
CA LYS A 182 -11.31 -7.08 22.91
C LYS A 182 -9.90 -7.47 23.29
N ASP A 183 -9.39 -8.49 22.67
CA ASP A 183 -8.05 -9.01 22.96
C ASP A 183 -6.98 -8.39 22.05
N GLY A 184 -7.38 -7.77 20.95
CA GLY A 184 -6.49 -7.02 20.05
C GLY A 184 -5.73 -7.93 19.10
N ASP A 185 -6.36 -9.02 18.65
CA ASP A 185 -5.74 -10.03 17.81
C ASP A 185 -6.07 -9.92 16.32
N GLY A 186 -6.85 -8.88 15.92
CA GLY A 186 -7.24 -8.58 14.53
C GLY A 186 -8.60 -9.17 14.14
N CYS A 187 -9.16 -10.07 14.93
CA CYS A 187 -10.48 -10.64 14.67
C CYS A 187 -11.60 -9.83 15.32
N ILE A 188 -12.69 -9.60 14.62
CA ILE A 188 -13.86 -8.91 15.20
C ILE A 188 -14.71 -9.87 16.01
N ASP A 189 -14.82 -9.63 17.34
CA ASP A 189 -15.49 -10.44 18.36
C ASP A 189 -16.82 -11.10 17.92
N ALA A 190 -17.68 -10.38 17.24
CA ALA A 190 -19.03 -10.87 16.98
C ALA A 190 -19.18 -11.62 15.66
N VAL A 191 -18.15 -11.64 14.80
CA VAL A 191 -18.26 -12.04 13.39
C VAL A 191 -17.19 -13.05 13.00
N GLU A 192 -15.97 -12.89 13.44
CA GLU A 192 -14.80 -13.63 13.00
C GLU A 192 -14.10 -14.37 14.11
N ASP A 193 -14.17 -13.83 15.34
CA ASP A 193 -13.54 -14.44 16.49
C ASP A 193 -14.45 -15.49 17.14
N ASP A 194 -13.86 -16.65 17.44
CA ASP A 194 -14.50 -17.76 18.13
C ASP A 194 -14.13 -17.80 19.64
N ASP A 195 -13.18 -16.93 20.09
CA ASP A 195 -12.65 -16.85 21.47
C ASP A 195 -12.30 -15.39 21.80
N ASP A 196 -13.35 -14.57 21.96
CA ASP A 196 -13.32 -13.09 22.10
C ASP A 196 -12.32 -12.52 23.13
N ASP A 197 -11.82 -13.30 24.06
CA ASP A 197 -10.89 -12.84 25.11
C ASP A 197 -9.59 -13.66 25.19
N GLN A 198 -9.44 -14.59 24.24
CA GLN A 198 -8.24 -15.43 24.04
C GLN A 198 -7.79 -16.18 25.30
N ASP A 199 -8.76 -16.61 26.13
CA ASP A 199 -8.48 -17.37 27.35
C ASP A 199 -8.32 -18.89 27.10
N GLY A 200 -8.60 -19.32 25.85
CA GLY A 200 -8.49 -20.69 25.38
C GLY A 200 -9.80 -21.49 25.50
N VAL A 201 -10.91 -20.84 25.81
CA VAL A 201 -12.25 -21.42 25.83
C VAL A 201 -13.14 -20.66 24.85
N LEU A 202 -13.62 -21.36 23.83
CA LEU A 202 -14.45 -20.77 22.77
C LEU A 202 -15.73 -20.14 23.35
N ASP A 203 -16.16 -19.01 22.81
CA ASP A 203 -17.34 -18.22 23.22
C ASP A 203 -18.58 -19.05 23.60
N PRO A 204 -19.00 -20.06 22.78
CA PRO A 204 -20.18 -20.85 23.12
C PRO A 204 -20.06 -21.69 24.40
N LEU A 205 -18.83 -21.90 24.86
CA LEU A 205 -18.49 -22.72 26.06
C LEU A 205 -18.02 -21.86 27.22
N ASP A 206 -17.60 -20.63 26.91
CA ASP A 206 -17.12 -19.68 27.89
C ASP A 206 -18.27 -19.08 28.73
N LYS A 207 -18.08 -19.06 30.04
CA LYS A 207 -19.00 -18.45 30.99
C LYS A 207 -18.57 -17.07 31.45
N CYS A 208 -17.34 -16.72 31.16
CA CYS A 208 -16.71 -15.49 31.60
C CYS A 208 -16.06 -14.73 30.43
N PRO A 209 -16.83 -14.20 29.45
CA PRO A 209 -16.36 -13.69 28.15
C PRO A 209 -15.51 -12.40 28.22
N ASN A 210 -14.79 -12.19 29.27
CA ASN A 210 -13.86 -11.10 29.49
C ASN A 210 -12.78 -11.51 30.52
N THR A 211 -12.21 -12.66 30.36
CA THR A 211 -11.05 -13.07 31.13
C THR A 211 -9.82 -12.31 30.70
N ASN A 212 -9.05 -11.80 31.60
CA ASN A 212 -7.87 -11.02 31.25
C ASN A 212 -6.77 -11.94 30.70
N LEU A 213 -6.19 -11.58 29.53
CA LEU A 213 -5.10 -12.33 28.87
C LEU A 213 -3.93 -12.74 29.76
N THR A 214 -3.72 -12.04 30.88
CA THR A 214 -2.65 -12.35 31.87
C THR A 214 -3.08 -13.32 32.94
N GLU A 215 -4.35 -13.70 32.96
CA GLU A 215 -4.94 -14.60 33.95
C GLU A 215 -5.05 -16.01 33.38
N GLN A 216 -5.02 -17.00 34.23
CA GLN A 216 -5.20 -18.38 33.83
C GLN A 216 -6.68 -18.75 33.95
N ALA A 217 -7.33 -19.01 32.83
CA ALA A 217 -8.69 -19.48 32.79
C ALA A 217 -8.82 -20.97 33.25
N SER A 218 -9.98 -21.30 33.78
CA SER A 218 -10.43 -22.66 34.08
C SER A 218 -11.04 -23.32 32.82
N GLU A 219 -11.45 -24.58 32.89
CA GLU A 219 -12.08 -25.30 31.75
C GLU A 219 -13.38 -24.65 31.23
N ASN A 220 -13.93 -23.67 31.94
CA ASN A 220 -15.13 -22.93 31.56
C ASN A 220 -14.90 -21.43 31.31
N GLY A 221 -13.67 -21.05 31.06
CA GLY A 221 -13.30 -19.70 30.68
C GLY A 221 -13.14 -18.69 31.82
N CYS A 222 -13.36 -19.07 33.05
CA CYS A 222 -13.30 -18.15 34.17
C CYS A 222 -11.96 -18.18 34.89
N SER A 223 -11.39 -17.02 35.16
CA SER A 223 -10.22 -16.89 36.03
C SER A 223 -10.59 -16.99 37.55
N PRO A 224 -9.63 -17.23 38.43
CA PRO A 224 -9.87 -17.17 39.87
C PRO A 224 -10.38 -15.83 40.41
N TYR A 225 -10.22 -14.76 39.61
CA TYR A 225 -10.70 -13.41 39.94
C TYR A 225 -12.17 -13.19 39.55
N GLN A 226 -12.70 -14.06 38.69
CA GLN A 226 -14.10 -14.02 38.21
C GLN A 226 -14.96 -15.10 38.87
N LEU A 227 -14.34 -16.24 39.24
CA LEU A 227 -15.04 -17.33 39.93
C LEU A 227 -15.36 -16.96 41.38
N ASP A 228 -16.59 -17.31 41.82
CA ASP A 228 -17.08 -17.27 43.19
C ASP A 228 -17.80 -18.60 43.44
N ASP A 229 -17.07 -19.58 43.99
CA ASP A 229 -17.51 -20.98 44.04
C ASP A 229 -18.62 -21.23 45.08
N ASP A 230 -18.79 -20.33 46.05
CA ASP A 230 -19.77 -20.47 47.12
C ASP A 230 -20.86 -19.35 47.08
N ASP A 231 -20.82 -18.49 46.04
CA ASP A 231 -21.80 -17.43 45.80
C ASP A 231 -21.94 -16.45 46.98
N ASP A 232 -20.86 -16.15 47.69
CA ASP A 232 -20.85 -15.24 48.83
C ASP A 232 -20.58 -13.78 48.43
N GLY A 233 -20.21 -13.53 47.16
CA GLY A 233 -19.92 -12.23 46.58
C GLY A 233 -18.46 -11.80 46.65
N VAL A 234 -17.56 -12.70 47.04
CA VAL A 234 -16.11 -12.52 47.05
C VAL A 234 -15.46 -13.55 46.12
N ALA A 235 -14.78 -13.06 45.08
CA ALA A 235 -14.14 -13.96 44.11
C ALA A 235 -13.06 -14.85 44.77
N ASN A 236 -12.92 -16.09 44.28
CA ASN A 236 -12.01 -17.11 44.81
C ASN A 236 -10.58 -16.63 45.06
N ALA A 237 -10.08 -15.71 44.21
CA ALA A 237 -8.75 -15.11 44.34
C ALA A 237 -8.58 -14.24 45.60
N PHE A 238 -9.68 -13.74 46.15
CA PHE A 238 -9.69 -12.89 47.35
C PHE A 238 -10.39 -13.53 48.52
N ASP A 239 -11.01 -14.72 48.30
CA ASP A 239 -11.76 -15.44 49.29
C ASP A 239 -10.84 -16.40 50.08
N PHE A 240 -10.81 -16.21 51.40
CA PHE A 240 -10.11 -17.08 52.35
C PHE A 240 -11.02 -18.14 52.93
N CYS A 241 -12.33 -18.06 52.72
CA CYS A 241 -13.35 -18.93 53.29
C CYS A 241 -14.21 -19.62 52.23
N LEU A 242 -13.58 -20.29 51.26
CA LEU A 242 -14.10 -20.91 50.03
C LEU A 242 -15.37 -21.80 50.16
N ASN A 243 -16.08 -21.83 51.27
CA ASN A 243 -17.29 -22.60 51.48
C ASN A 243 -18.24 -21.87 52.44
N THR A 244 -18.35 -20.57 52.29
CA THR A 244 -19.29 -19.75 53.04
C THR A 244 -20.73 -20.11 52.66
N ALA A 245 -21.66 -20.15 53.60
CA ALA A 245 -23.03 -20.53 53.28
C ALA A 245 -23.71 -19.46 52.46
N VAL A 246 -24.36 -19.83 51.34
CA VAL A 246 -25.06 -18.92 50.45
C VAL A 246 -26.01 -18.01 51.23
N GLY A 247 -25.83 -16.69 51.08
CA GLY A 247 -26.63 -15.67 51.74
C GLY A 247 -26.15 -15.28 53.16
N SER A 248 -25.00 -15.79 53.61
CA SER A 248 -24.33 -15.26 54.79
C SER A 248 -23.83 -13.84 54.56
N THR A 249 -23.69 -13.07 55.65
CA THR A 249 -23.03 -11.78 55.61
C THR A 249 -21.53 -12.00 55.81
N VAL A 250 -20.72 -11.68 54.79
CA VAL A 250 -19.27 -11.91 54.76
C VAL A 250 -18.48 -10.60 54.92
N ASP A 251 -17.24 -10.73 55.32
CA ASP A 251 -16.26 -9.65 55.27
C ASP A 251 -15.61 -9.54 53.87
N LYS A 252 -14.59 -8.68 53.71
CA LYS A 252 -13.89 -8.48 52.44
C LYS A 252 -13.04 -9.69 51.99
N GLN A 253 -12.91 -10.69 52.85
CA GLN A 253 -12.18 -11.92 52.64
C GLN A 253 -13.10 -13.14 52.46
N GLY A 254 -14.42 -12.93 52.26
CA GLY A 254 -15.38 -14.01 52.09
C GLY A 254 -15.73 -14.79 53.36
N CYS A 255 -15.29 -14.35 54.55
CA CYS A 255 -15.54 -15.07 55.79
C CYS A 255 -16.79 -14.54 56.49
N GLU A 256 -17.65 -15.47 57.02
CA GLU A 256 -18.88 -15.10 57.74
C GLU A 256 -18.61 -14.13 58.89
N THR A 257 -19.30 -13.01 58.87
CA THR A 257 -19.27 -12.05 59.97
C THR A 257 -20.41 -12.34 60.94
N THR A 258 -20.08 -12.60 62.19
CA THR A 258 -21.11 -12.69 63.25
C THR A 258 -21.60 -11.29 63.57
N ALA A 259 -22.89 -11.16 63.88
CA ALA A 259 -23.55 -9.86 64.16
C ALA A 259 -22.91 -9.05 65.33
N ALA A 260 -21.85 -9.59 65.94
CA ALA A 260 -21.08 -8.91 66.97
C ALA A 260 -19.93 -8.03 66.41
N GLU A 261 -19.47 -8.29 65.19
CA GLU A 261 -18.33 -7.56 64.61
C GLU A 261 -18.78 -6.29 63.86
N THR A 262 -20.01 -6.25 63.35
CA THR A 262 -20.59 -5.07 62.68
C THR A 262 -20.87 -3.90 63.61
N ALA A 263 -20.81 -4.08 64.94
CA ALA A 263 -21.08 -3.02 65.91
C ALA A 263 -19.82 -2.28 66.42
N GLY A 264 -18.64 -2.62 65.91
CA GLY A 264 -17.34 -2.16 66.46
C GLY A 264 -16.64 -1.04 65.71
N GLU A 265 -16.98 -0.75 64.49
CA GLU A 265 -16.35 0.33 63.72
C GLU A 265 -17.16 1.66 63.76
N THR A 266 -17.43 2.15 64.95
CA THR A 266 -17.65 3.59 65.13
C THR A 266 -16.30 4.26 65.08
N GLU A 267 -16.05 4.96 63.97
CA GLU A 267 -14.91 5.83 63.76
C GLU A 267 -14.54 6.64 64.98
N LYS A 268 -13.50 6.27 65.71
CA LYS A 268 -12.73 7.25 66.44
C LYS A 268 -11.89 8.00 65.42
N GLY A 269 -12.48 9.05 64.85
CA GLY A 269 -11.81 9.99 63.98
C GLY A 269 -10.49 10.44 64.58
N ASN A 270 -9.40 9.89 64.12
CA ASN A 270 -8.07 10.31 64.50
C ASN A 270 -7.77 11.65 63.77
N SER A 271 -8.18 12.74 64.41
CA SER A 271 -8.00 14.12 63.93
C SER A 271 -6.54 14.42 63.55
N MET A 272 -5.60 13.58 63.97
CA MET A 272 -4.18 13.72 63.65
C MET A 272 -3.79 13.12 62.28
N ALA A 273 -4.46 12.04 61.87
CA ALA A 273 -4.21 11.42 60.55
C ALA A 273 -4.73 12.30 59.42
N THR A 274 -5.91 12.91 59.59
CA THR A 274 -6.47 13.86 58.62
C THR A 274 -5.59 15.09 58.40
N LEU A 275 -4.95 15.58 59.47
CA LEU A 275 -4.02 16.71 59.37
C LEU A 275 -2.75 16.35 58.62
N ILE A 276 -2.24 15.11 58.78
CA ILE A 276 -1.05 14.60 58.08
C ILE A 276 -1.32 14.42 56.60
N PHE A 277 -2.51 13.92 56.20
CA PHE A 277 -2.88 13.78 54.79
C PHE A 277 -3.10 15.13 54.13
N LEU A 278 -3.66 16.13 54.82
CA LEU A 278 -3.79 17.47 54.27
C LEU A 278 -2.43 18.17 54.09
N LEU A 279 -1.50 17.99 55.01
CA LEU A 279 -0.15 18.54 54.88
C LEU A 279 0.65 17.79 53.77
N ALA A 280 0.54 16.48 53.66
CA ALA A 280 1.17 15.73 52.58
C ALA A 280 0.60 16.12 51.21
N GLY A 281 -0.72 16.30 51.09
CA GLY A 281 -1.37 16.78 49.90
C GLY A 281 -0.91 18.19 49.49
N ALA A 282 -0.78 19.11 50.45
CA ALA A 282 -0.27 20.45 50.20
C ALA A 282 1.20 20.48 49.71
N ILE A 283 2.04 19.56 50.23
CA ILE A 283 3.44 19.41 49.81
C ILE A 283 3.52 18.92 48.36
N VAL A 284 2.66 17.92 47.99
CA VAL A 284 2.61 17.38 46.62
C VAL A 284 2.12 18.45 45.63
N VAL A 285 1.11 19.21 45.99
CA VAL A 285 0.60 20.31 45.15
C VAL A 285 1.66 21.41 45.00
N TYR A 286 2.36 21.77 46.06
CA TYR A 286 3.42 22.76 46.03
C TYR A 286 4.62 22.25 45.17
N ALA A 287 5.00 21.00 45.29
CA ALA A 287 6.06 20.41 44.48
C ALA A 287 5.67 20.36 42.99
N ALA A 288 4.41 19.98 42.66
CA ALA A 288 3.90 20.04 41.30
C ALA A 288 3.88 21.47 40.73
N TYR A 289 3.45 22.44 41.54
CA TYR A 289 3.42 23.84 41.14
C TYR A 289 4.84 24.40 40.87
N THR A 290 5.86 24.01 41.66
CA THR A 290 7.25 24.42 41.44
C THR A 290 7.88 23.70 40.25
N ALA A 291 7.50 22.46 39.97
CA ALA A 291 7.95 21.70 38.78
C ALA A 291 7.44 22.31 37.49
N LEU A 292 6.16 22.76 37.48
CA LEU A 292 5.53 23.43 36.31
C LEU A 292 6.11 24.83 36.03
N ARG A 293 6.76 25.48 37.03
CA ARG A 293 7.43 26.80 36.87
C ARG A 293 8.90 26.74 36.51
N ARG A 294 9.50 25.54 36.37
CA ARG A 294 10.87 25.44 35.87
C ARG A 294 10.85 25.83 34.39
N PRO A 295 11.69 26.78 33.96
CA PRO A 295 11.88 27.06 32.55
C PRO A 295 12.38 25.77 31.90
N GLY A 296 11.75 25.38 30.79
CA GLY A 296 12.15 24.22 30.02
C GLY A 296 13.63 24.27 29.62
N PRO A 297 14.26 23.13 29.37
CA PRO A 297 15.62 23.09 28.86
C PRO A 297 15.70 23.92 27.57
N PRO A 298 16.81 24.64 27.33
CA PRO A 298 16.98 25.39 26.10
C PRO A 298 16.88 24.45 24.91
N LEU A 299 16.13 24.85 23.88
CA LEU A 299 15.99 24.12 22.63
C LEU A 299 17.38 23.82 22.07
N PRO A 300 17.63 22.63 21.53
CA PRO A 300 18.86 22.33 20.84
C PRO A 300 19.05 23.34 19.71
N LYS A 301 20.22 23.94 19.64
CA LYS A 301 20.60 24.82 18.54
C LYS A 301 20.60 23.97 17.29
N GLU A 302 19.71 24.30 16.36
CA GLU A 302 19.65 23.79 15.01
C GLU A 302 21.06 23.86 14.41
N SER A 303 21.69 22.72 14.17
CA SER A 303 22.95 22.62 13.45
C SER A 303 22.66 23.00 12.00
N VAL A 304 23.07 24.19 11.61
CA VAL A 304 23.11 24.62 10.22
C VAL A 304 23.91 23.56 9.46
N ALA A 305 23.23 22.80 8.62
CA ALA A 305 23.86 21.86 7.68
C ALA A 305 24.77 22.70 6.76
N LEU A 306 26.06 22.42 6.80
CA LEU A 306 27.02 22.92 5.83
C LEU A 306 26.60 22.36 4.45
N GLU A 307 26.06 23.24 3.61
CA GLU A 307 25.87 22.97 2.19
C GLU A 307 27.21 22.50 1.59
N HIS A 308 27.25 21.28 1.12
CA HIS A 308 28.36 20.82 0.29
C HIS A 308 28.27 21.53 -1.06
N PRO A 309 29.31 22.21 -1.54
CA PRO A 309 29.27 22.76 -2.88
C PRO A 309 29.23 21.64 -3.93
N MET A 310 28.30 21.74 -4.86
CA MET A 310 28.22 20.83 -6.00
C MET A 310 29.51 20.87 -6.82
N PRO A 311 30.02 19.74 -7.30
CA PRO A 311 31.18 19.73 -8.19
C PRO A 311 30.81 20.38 -9.54
N ALA A 312 31.69 21.26 -10.00
CA ALA A 312 31.55 21.95 -11.29
C ALA A 312 31.50 20.96 -12.48
N PRO A 313 30.72 21.25 -13.53
CA PRO A 313 30.66 20.42 -14.72
C PRO A 313 32.01 20.28 -15.39
N ARG A 314 32.41 19.06 -15.71
CA ARG A 314 33.63 18.78 -16.49
C ARG A 314 33.39 19.23 -17.93
N VAL A 315 34.16 20.22 -18.36
CA VAL A 315 34.31 20.55 -19.76
C VAL A 315 35.02 19.36 -20.44
N MET A 316 34.36 18.71 -21.38
CA MET A 316 35.06 17.75 -22.26
C MET A 316 35.82 18.55 -23.28
N GLU A 317 37.13 18.46 -23.21
CA GLU A 317 38.07 18.98 -24.20
C GLU A 317 38.14 17.99 -25.37
N GLU A 318 37.77 18.46 -26.55
CA GLU A 318 37.90 17.69 -27.78
C GLU A 318 39.38 17.44 -28.11
N ALA A 319 39.68 16.19 -28.45
CA ALA A 319 40.89 15.81 -29.18
C ALA A 319 40.57 14.75 -30.23
#